data_c82cb569c4fb0e2d117ab22bddc807d9
#
_entry.id   c82cb569c4fb0e2d117ab22bddc807d9
#
_cell.length_a   1.000
_cell.length_b   1.000
_cell.length_c   1.000
_cell.angle_alpha   90.00
_cell.angle_beta   90.00
_cell.angle_gamma   90.00
#
_symmetry.space_group_name_H-M   'P 1'
#
loop_
_entity.id
_entity.type
_entity.pdbx_description
1 polymer ?
#
loop_
_entity_poly.entity_id
_entity_poly.type
_entity_poly.pdbx_seq_one_letter_code
_entity_poly.pdbx_strand_id
1 'polypeptide(L)'
;MKFVEKDGAVIFDVRVVPRASKSEIIGEHDGALKVRIASPPVDGAANAELIKLLAKAFGTAKADIDIISGSTSKSKRVSIRGRSQAAVEEVLKGKS
;
A
#
# COMPACT_ATOMS: atom_id res chain seq x y z
N MET A 1 -7.58 -11.21 3.50
CA MET A 1 -7.58 -9.89 2.85
C MET A 1 -8.51 -9.89 1.65
N LYS A 2 -9.25 -8.83 1.46
CA LYS A 2 -10.14 -8.70 0.30
C LYS A 2 -9.44 -7.97 -0.83
N PHE A 3 -9.58 -8.49 -2.04
CA PHE A 3 -9.07 -7.86 -3.25
C PHE A 3 -10.20 -7.65 -4.24
N VAL A 4 -10.12 -6.55 -4.98
CA VAL A 4 -10.99 -6.29 -6.13
C VAL A 4 -10.07 -6.11 -7.32
N GLU A 5 -10.32 -6.87 -8.39
CA GLU A 5 -9.61 -6.65 -9.65
C GLU A 5 -10.57 -5.97 -10.62
N LYS A 6 -10.17 -4.83 -11.13
CA LYS A 6 -11.00 -4.00 -12.00
C LYS A 6 -10.11 -3.25 -12.98
N ASP A 7 -10.46 -3.34 -14.27
CA ASP A 7 -9.80 -2.57 -15.33
C ASP A 7 -8.27 -2.73 -15.36
N GLY A 8 -7.80 -3.96 -15.10
CA GLY A 8 -6.37 -4.24 -15.12
C GLY A 8 -5.62 -3.80 -13.88
N ALA A 9 -6.33 -3.44 -12.82
CA ALA A 9 -5.74 -3.03 -11.56
C ALA A 9 -6.24 -3.92 -10.43
N VAL A 10 -5.41 -4.05 -9.37
CA VAL A 10 -5.82 -4.69 -8.12
C VAL A 10 -6.05 -3.62 -7.07
N ILE A 11 -7.15 -3.73 -6.33
CA ILE A 11 -7.55 -2.77 -5.30
C ILE A 11 -7.61 -3.49 -3.97
N PHE A 12 -7.01 -2.91 -2.95
CA PHE A 12 -7.00 -3.49 -1.61
C PHE A 12 -6.85 -2.42 -0.54
N ASP A 13 -7.13 -2.79 0.71
CA ASP A 13 -7.03 -1.87 1.84
C ASP A 13 -5.62 -1.89 2.43
N VAL A 14 -5.14 -0.72 2.83
CA VAL A 14 -3.85 -0.52 3.47
C VAL A 14 -4.06 0.21 4.79
N ARG A 15 -3.41 -0.29 5.85
CA ARG A 15 -3.40 0.38 7.15
C ARG A 15 -2.01 0.95 7.40
N VAL A 16 -1.94 2.26 7.62
CA VAL A 16 -0.68 2.98 7.81
C VAL A 16 -0.40 3.19 9.30
N VAL A 17 0.80 2.83 9.72
CA VAL A 17 1.33 3.18 11.05
C VAL A 17 2.32 4.33 10.81
N PRO A 18 1.98 5.57 11.14
CA PRO A 18 2.83 6.72 10.87
C PRO A 18 3.93 6.87 11.91
N ARG A 19 4.85 7.78 11.63
CA ARG A 19 5.95 8.16 12.54
C ARG A 19 6.82 6.99 12.95
N ALA A 20 6.96 6.02 12.06
CA ALA A 20 7.86 4.90 12.29
C ALA A 20 9.30 5.31 12.03
N SER A 21 10.26 4.54 12.53
CA SER A 21 11.67 4.80 12.31
C SER A 21 12.09 4.52 10.87
N LYS A 22 11.36 3.65 10.18
CA LYS A 22 11.59 3.35 8.76
C LYS A 22 10.29 2.95 8.10
N SER A 23 10.25 3.08 6.77
CA SER A 23 9.10 2.66 5.98
C SER A 23 9.27 1.21 5.58
N GLU A 24 8.28 0.36 5.90
CA GLU A 24 8.33 -1.05 5.57
C GLU A 24 6.94 -1.67 5.52
N ILE A 25 6.80 -2.74 4.74
CA ILE A 25 5.59 -3.54 4.73
C ILE A 25 5.70 -4.56 5.85
N ILE A 26 4.70 -4.58 6.73
CA ILE A 26 4.65 -5.52 7.85
C ILE A 26 4.00 -6.84 7.42
N GLY A 27 2.87 -6.77 6.74
CA GLY A 27 2.11 -7.93 6.30
C GLY A 27 0.62 -7.69 6.41
N GLU A 28 -0.16 -8.76 6.31
CA GLU A 28 -1.62 -8.67 6.47
C GLU A 28 -1.98 -8.59 7.94
N HIS A 29 -2.92 -7.68 8.26
CA HIS A 29 -3.44 -7.53 9.61
C HIS A 29 -4.86 -7.00 9.54
N ASP A 30 -5.82 -7.71 10.14
CA ASP A 30 -7.24 -7.34 10.15
C ASP A 30 -7.81 -7.04 8.76
N GLY A 31 -7.42 -7.84 7.77
CA GLY A 31 -7.95 -7.72 6.42
C GLY A 31 -7.30 -6.64 5.56
N ALA A 32 -6.25 -6.01 6.03
CA ALA A 32 -5.55 -4.95 5.30
C ALA A 32 -4.06 -5.21 5.25
N LEU A 33 -3.39 -4.62 4.29
CA LEU A 33 -1.93 -4.61 4.24
C LEU A 33 -1.43 -3.57 5.24
N LYS A 34 -0.77 -4.01 6.30
CA LYS A 34 -0.23 -3.12 7.32
C LYS A 34 1.16 -2.66 6.92
N VAL A 35 1.39 -1.35 6.94
CA VAL A 35 2.68 -0.76 6.58
C VAL A 35 3.09 0.27 7.63
N ARG A 36 4.40 0.37 7.87
CA ARG A 36 4.98 1.45 8.65
C ARG A 36 5.48 2.52 7.69
N ILE A 37 5.25 3.77 8.04
CA ILE A 37 5.68 4.90 7.21
C ILE A 37 6.50 5.86 8.05
N ALA A 38 7.75 6.07 7.63
CA ALA A 38 8.67 7.05 8.22
C ALA A 38 8.54 8.34 7.43
N SER A 39 7.63 9.21 7.85
CA SER A 39 7.45 10.51 7.21
C SER A 39 7.04 11.54 8.24
N PRO A 40 7.34 12.83 7.99
CA PRO A 40 6.85 13.88 8.87
C PRO A 40 5.33 14.01 8.76
N PRO A 41 4.66 14.55 9.79
CA PRO A 41 3.19 14.70 9.77
C PRO A 41 2.78 15.94 8.98
N VAL A 42 3.19 16.00 7.72
CA VAL A 42 2.81 17.09 6.80
C VAL A 42 1.95 16.51 5.68
N ASP A 43 1.08 17.34 5.14
CA ASP A 43 0.13 16.94 4.11
C ASP A 43 0.83 16.29 2.91
N GLY A 44 0.35 15.12 2.53
CA GLY A 44 0.86 14.40 1.38
C GLY A 44 2.15 13.63 1.58
N ALA A 45 2.90 13.88 2.65
CA ALA A 45 4.18 13.20 2.86
C ALA A 45 4.01 11.70 3.07
N ALA A 46 3.04 11.30 3.89
CA ALA A 46 2.76 9.89 4.14
C ALA A 46 2.26 9.17 2.89
N ASN A 47 1.43 9.84 2.10
CA ASN A 47 0.91 9.27 0.85
C ASN A 47 2.02 9.07 -0.17
N ALA A 48 2.90 10.05 -0.31
CA ALA A 48 4.04 9.94 -1.23
C ALA A 48 4.98 8.81 -0.81
N GLU A 49 5.25 8.70 0.48
CA GLU A 49 6.11 7.62 1.00
C GLU A 49 5.45 6.24 0.84
N LEU A 50 4.15 6.16 1.06
CA LEU A 50 3.39 4.92 0.84
C LEU A 50 3.48 4.47 -0.61
N ILE A 51 3.27 5.38 -1.55
CA ILE A 51 3.35 5.06 -2.98
C ILE A 51 4.76 4.59 -3.33
N LYS A 52 5.78 5.25 -2.82
CA LYS A 52 7.18 4.86 -3.05
C LYS A 52 7.46 3.46 -2.51
N LEU A 53 6.98 3.16 -1.30
CA LEU A 53 7.15 1.85 -0.68
C LEU A 53 6.48 0.75 -1.49
N LEU A 54 5.23 0.98 -1.90
CA LEU A 54 4.47 0.00 -2.67
C LEU A 54 5.07 -0.21 -4.07
N ALA A 55 5.51 0.86 -4.72
CA ALA A 55 6.15 0.78 -6.03
C ALA A 55 7.38 -0.11 -5.98
N LYS A 56 8.20 0.05 -4.95
CA LYS A 56 9.39 -0.76 -4.76
C LYS A 56 9.05 -2.22 -4.45
N ALA A 57 8.07 -2.44 -3.57
CA ALA A 57 7.70 -3.78 -3.14
C ALA A 57 7.07 -4.61 -4.26
N PHE A 58 6.28 -3.98 -5.11
CA PHE A 58 5.58 -4.67 -6.20
C PHE A 58 6.28 -4.54 -7.56
N GLY A 59 7.41 -3.85 -7.61
CA GLY A 59 8.16 -3.71 -8.85
C GLY A 59 7.40 -2.96 -9.93
N THR A 60 6.69 -1.90 -9.56
CA THR A 60 5.87 -1.12 -10.48
C THR A 60 6.24 0.35 -10.40
N ALA A 61 5.80 1.13 -11.39
CA ALA A 61 6.03 2.57 -11.39
C ALA A 61 5.09 3.25 -10.38
N LYS A 62 5.55 4.36 -9.80
CA LYS A 62 4.72 5.15 -8.88
C LYS A 62 3.43 5.63 -9.56
N ALA A 63 3.51 5.93 -10.85
CA ALA A 63 2.35 6.39 -11.63
C ALA A 63 1.24 5.33 -11.75
N ASP A 64 1.56 4.07 -11.51
CA ASP A 64 0.59 2.98 -11.56
C ASP A 64 -0.13 2.75 -10.24
N ILE A 65 0.23 3.51 -9.20
CA ILE A 65 -0.35 3.37 -7.87
C ILE A 65 -1.18 4.61 -7.56
N ASP A 66 -2.45 4.38 -7.18
CA ASP A 66 -3.37 5.44 -6.80
C ASP A 66 -3.96 5.17 -5.43
N ILE A 67 -4.07 6.20 -4.60
CA ILE A 67 -4.81 6.15 -3.35
C ILE A 67 -6.21 6.64 -3.68
N ILE A 68 -7.16 5.72 -3.77
CA ILE A 68 -8.50 6.02 -4.27
C ILE A 68 -9.50 6.43 -3.17
N SER A 69 -9.15 6.17 -1.90
CA SER A 69 -9.93 6.70 -0.78
C SER A 69 -9.08 6.72 0.48
N GLY A 70 -9.48 7.52 1.46
CA GLY A 70 -8.78 7.63 2.73
C GLY A 70 -7.49 8.40 2.66
N SER A 71 -7.35 9.39 1.77
CA SER A 71 -6.10 10.12 1.60
C SER A 71 -5.60 10.81 2.87
N THR A 72 -6.52 11.21 3.77
CA THR A 72 -6.18 11.83 5.04
C THR A 72 -6.33 10.89 6.23
N SER A 73 -6.63 9.62 5.98
CA SER A 73 -6.89 8.60 6.99
C SER A 73 -5.71 7.64 7.09
N LYS A 74 -5.59 6.96 8.23
CA LYS A 74 -4.65 5.83 8.40
C LYS A 74 -5.11 4.60 7.64
N SER A 75 -6.41 4.49 7.36
CA SER A 75 -6.97 3.41 6.54
C SER A 75 -7.18 3.95 5.14
N LYS A 76 -6.49 3.36 4.17
CA LYS A 76 -6.50 3.82 2.80
C LYS A 76 -6.90 2.69 1.86
N ARG A 77 -7.50 3.03 0.74
CA ARG A 77 -7.75 2.08 -0.33
C ARG A 77 -6.85 2.42 -1.49
N VAL A 78 -6.11 1.41 -1.97
CA VAL A 78 -5.05 1.59 -2.96
C VAL A 78 -5.36 0.76 -4.20
N SER A 79 -5.08 1.33 -5.37
CA SER A 79 -5.17 0.65 -6.66
C SER A 79 -3.78 0.55 -7.27
N ILE A 80 -3.42 -0.62 -7.78
CA ILE A 80 -2.15 -0.82 -8.48
C ILE A 80 -2.45 -1.39 -9.86
N ARG A 81 -2.17 -0.60 -10.91
CA ARG A 81 -2.37 -1.04 -12.29
C ARG A 81 -1.27 -2.01 -12.70
N GLY A 82 -1.66 -2.97 -13.52
CA GLY A 82 -0.72 -3.94 -14.07
C GLY A 82 -0.29 -5.01 -13.10
N ARG A 83 -0.95 -5.12 -11.96
CA ARG A 83 -0.69 -6.17 -10.97
C ARG A 83 -1.99 -6.86 -10.60
N SER A 84 -1.89 -8.13 -10.24
CA SER A 84 -3.03 -8.97 -9.86
C SER A 84 -3.02 -9.25 -8.37
N GLN A 85 -4.09 -9.85 -7.88
CA GLN A 85 -4.17 -10.35 -6.51
C GLN A 85 -3.01 -11.29 -6.21
N ALA A 86 -2.65 -12.16 -7.14
CA ALA A 86 -1.55 -13.10 -6.95
C ALA A 86 -0.22 -12.39 -6.68
N ALA A 87 0.03 -11.25 -7.33
CA ALA A 87 1.24 -10.48 -7.10
C ALA A 87 1.30 -9.91 -5.68
N VAL A 88 0.15 -9.45 -5.16
CA VAL A 88 0.07 -8.95 -3.78
C VAL A 88 0.29 -10.09 -2.80
N GLU A 89 -0.33 -11.23 -3.04
CA GLU A 89 -0.17 -12.40 -2.16
C GLU A 89 1.28 -12.89 -2.12
N GLU A 90 2.00 -12.82 -3.23
CA GLU A 90 3.43 -13.18 -3.28
C GLU A 90 4.26 -12.27 -2.36
N VAL A 91 3.99 -10.97 -2.37
CA VAL A 91 4.68 -10.03 -1.48
C VAL A 91 4.36 -10.35 -0.02
N LEU A 92 3.10 -10.66 0.27
CA LEU A 92 2.67 -11.00 1.63
C LEU A 92 3.34 -12.27 2.15
N LYS A 93 3.57 -13.27 1.30
CA LYS A 93 4.25 -14.50 1.70
C LYS A 93 5.65 -14.23 2.23
N GLY A 94 6.34 -13.27 1.66
CA GLY A 94 7.67 -12.89 2.12
C GLY A 94 7.67 -12.11 3.42
N LYS A 95 6.50 -11.75 3.94
CA LYS A 95 6.34 -10.92 5.14
C LYS A 95 5.67 -11.66 6.30
N SER A 96 5.30 -12.90 6.12
CA SER A 96 4.65 -13.69 7.19
C SER A 96 5.58 -14.02 8.35
#